data_dcce0089bdb9427095be3398450bff15
#
_entry.id   dcce0089bdb9427095be3398450bff15
#
_cell.length_a   1.000
_cell.length_b   1.000
_cell.length_c   1.000
_cell.angle_alpha   90.00
_cell.angle_beta   90.00
_cell.angle_gamma   90.00
#
_symmetry.space_group_name_H-M   'P 1'
#
loop_
_entity.id
_entity.type
_entity.pdbx_description
1 polymer ?
#
loop_
_entity_poly.entity_id
_entity_poly.type
_entity_poly.pdbx_seq_one_letter_code
_entity_poly.pdbx_strand_id
1 'polypeptide(L)'
;MDERTSALGDDRTIGQRLRRIRTVRGKSLAVIAGLAGISESHLSRLETGDRALDRLSLVVTLADALQIAPSELTSLPIPAPANGHTDSSIEAIRLALDAIDVDHPGGLVLPVAVLRDRVTQIHAQRRASQFVEVATGLPGLIRDLHTTLATGTGHGEVLTLAVYLHVHVTRPWLSVAAAPADLCRRAVFLARRLAQEHGEVTMLGMAGFAVADTLLFGGAFEPGRAELDVLTLPPTTADTAGLVCWLTAAHGLVAVLDGRPNDAAAPMDATAEIAGRFGATGAADALGIVFGPINVGMNRMFNALESGEPDRAVSIAQDVDPDRHPFPSVRAFYWAHHGRALVQLRGRDDDAVRALRTAEGLYPTKVQRDPLV
;
A
#
# COMPACT_ATOMS: atom_id res chain seq x y z
N MET A 1 39.48 -20.49 -8.99
CA MET A 1 39.01 -19.46 -8.06
C MET A 1 38.18 -18.49 -8.87
N ASP A 2 37.10 -18.41 -8.64
CA ASP A 2 35.74 -18.65 -9.16
C ASP A 2 35.19 -17.41 -9.89
N GLU A 3 35.08 -17.49 -11.21
CA GLU A 3 34.35 -16.50 -12.04
C GLU A 3 32.85 -16.44 -11.76
N ARG A 4 32.33 -17.25 -10.82
CA ARG A 4 30.93 -17.30 -10.45
C ARG A 4 30.52 -16.25 -9.41
N THR A 5 31.45 -15.58 -8.76
CA THR A 5 31.17 -14.58 -7.72
C THR A 5 31.04 -13.14 -8.27
N SER A 6 31.40 -12.93 -9.56
CA SER A 6 31.29 -11.63 -10.23
C SER A 6 29.93 -11.38 -10.91
N ALA A 7 28.99 -12.32 -10.82
CA ALA A 7 27.67 -12.21 -11.45
C ALA A 7 26.56 -11.62 -10.54
N LEU A 8 26.92 -11.07 -9.39
CA LEU A 8 26.04 -10.20 -8.61
C LEU A 8 26.08 -8.78 -9.22
N GLY A 9 25.77 -8.71 -10.52
CA GLY A 9 25.73 -7.49 -11.27
C GLY A 9 24.72 -6.51 -10.68
N ASP A 10 25.14 -5.29 -10.67
CA ASP A 10 24.49 -4.04 -10.33
C ASP A 10 23.19 -3.84 -11.16
N ASP A 11 22.16 -4.64 -10.88
CA ASP A 11 20.84 -4.54 -11.55
C ASP A 11 20.15 -3.26 -11.06
N ARG A 12 20.33 -2.19 -11.81
CA ARG A 12 19.80 -0.85 -11.47
C ARG A 12 18.31 -0.72 -11.70
N THR A 13 17.70 -1.62 -12.47
CA THR A 13 16.28 -1.56 -12.81
C THR A 13 15.60 -2.91 -12.62
N ILE A 14 14.28 -2.89 -12.42
CA ILE A 14 13.44 -4.11 -12.36
C ILE A 14 13.60 -4.90 -13.68
N GLY A 15 13.68 -4.22 -14.83
CA GLY A 15 13.86 -4.86 -16.14
C GLY A 15 15.18 -5.61 -16.26
N GLN A 16 16.30 -5.03 -15.81
CA GLN A 16 17.60 -5.71 -15.81
C GLN A 16 17.59 -6.94 -14.90
N ARG A 17 16.94 -6.85 -13.74
CA ARG A 17 16.76 -7.97 -12.82
C ARG A 17 15.92 -9.07 -13.45
N LEU A 18 14.80 -8.71 -14.11
CA LEU A 18 13.95 -9.63 -14.86
C LEU A 18 14.77 -10.42 -15.89
N ARG A 19 15.59 -9.71 -16.71
CA ARG A 19 16.48 -10.32 -17.70
C ARG A 19 17.47 -11.29 -17.04
N ARG A 20 18.11 -10.89 -15.96
CA ARG A 20 19.08 -11.73 -15.24
C ARG A 20 18.42 -13.01 -14.73
N ILE A 21 17.29 -12.91 -14.03
CA ILE A 21 16.56 -14.07 -13.49
C ILE A 21 16.12 -14.99 -14.62
N ARG A 22 15.54 -14.45 -15.71
CA ARG A 22 15.14 -15.23 -16.88
C ARG A 22 16.35 -16.00 -17.47
N THR A 23 17.47 -15.33 -17.63
CA THR A 23 18.70 -15.92 -18.20
C THR A 23 19.27 -17.01 -17.28
N VAL A 24 19.37 -16.77 -15.98
CA VAL A 24 19.82 -17.76 -14.98
C VAL A 24 18.93 -19.00 -14.99
N ARG A 25 17.61 -18.83 -15.19
CA ARG A 25 16.66 -19.94 -15.33
C ARG A 25 16.64 -20.59 -16.72
N GLY A 26 17.50 -20.15 -17.64
CA GLY A 26 17.62 -20.71 -18.98
C GLY A 26 16.35 -20.56 -19.84
N LYS A 27 15.49 -19.57 -19.53
CA LYS A 27 14.25 -19.34 -20.27
C LYS A 27 14.45 -18.37 -21.43
N SER A 28 13.86 -18.68 -22.60
CA SER A 28 13.88 -17.76 -23.74
C SER A 28 12.87 -16.61 -23.55
N LEU A 29 13.05 -15.53 -24.33
CA LEU A 29 12.07 -14.43 -24.38
C LEU A 29 10.70 -14.95 -24.80
N ALA A 30 10.63 -15.83 -25.84
CA ALA A 30 9.39 -16.40 -26.33
C ALA A 30 8.60 -17.15 -25.23
N VAL A 31 9.29 -17.95 -24.42
CA VAL A 31 8.65 -18.73 -23.36
C VAL A 31 8.06 -17.82 -22.29
N ILE A 32 8.85 -16.87 -21.78
CA ILE A 32 8.35 -15.98 -20.71
C ILE A 32 7.30 -15.01 -21.24
N ALA A 33 7.45 -14.47 -22.43
CA ALA A 33 6.44 -13.61 -23.05
C ALA A 33 5.12 -14.35 -23.26
N GLY A 34 5.17 -15.58 -23.76
CA GLY A 34 4.00 -16.44 -23.95
C GLY A 34 3.26 -16.75 -22.62
N LEU A 35 4.01 -17.11 -21.57
CA LEU A 35 3.46 -17.37 -20.24
C LEU A 35 2.85 -16.11 -19.62
N ALA A 36 3.46 -14.95 -19.87
CA ALA A 36 2.98 -13.66 -19.36
C ALA A 36 1.89 -13.00 -20.24
N GLY A 37 1.50 -13.63 -21.37
CA GLY A 37 0.48 -13.07 -22.27
C GLY A 37 0.90 -11.77 -22.98
N ILE A 38 2.20 -11.53 -23.17
CA ILE A 38 2.76 -10.34 -23.84
C ILE A 38 3.61 -10.75 -25.05
N SER A 39 3.90 -9.80 -25.95
CA SER A 39 4.80 -10.05 -27.08
C SER A 39 6.26 -10.12 -26.64
N GLU A 40 7.10 -10.89 -27.36
CA GLU A 40 8.56 -10.93 -27.13
C GLU A 40 9.19 -9.56 -27.25
N SER A 41 8.76 -8.75 -28.21
CA SER A 41 9.23 -7.37 -28.37
C SER A 41 8.88 -6.49 -27.18
N HIS A 42 7.72 -6.71 -26.56
CA HIS A 42 7.34 -6.01 -25.33
C HIS A 42 8.25 -6.45 -24.17
N LEU A 43 8.42 -7.75 -23.95
CA LEU A 43 9.31 -8.28 -22.90
C LEU A 43 10.75 -7.77 -23.10
N SER A 44 11.28 -7.78 -24.32
CA SER A 44 12.61 -7.26 -24.62
C SER A 44 12.77 -5.80 -24.21
N ARG A 45 11.78 -4.95 -24.52
CA ARG A 45 11.82 -3.53 -24.15
C ARG A 45 11.71 -3.30 -22.65
N LEU A 46 11.00 -4.16 -21.92
CA LEU A 46 10.99 -4.15 -20.46
C LEU A 46 12.36 -4.52 -19.89
N GLU A 47 13.03 -5.53 -20.46
CA GLU A 47 14.36 -5.98 -20.01
C GLU A 47 15.47 -4.97 -20.32
N THR A 48 15.36 -4.20 -21.40
CA THR A 48 16.35 -3.17 -21.80
C THR A 48 16.12 -1.84 -21.08
N GLY A 49 14.94 -1.64 -20.49
CA GLY A 49 14.55 -0.37 -19.89
C GLY A 49 13.96 0.64 -20.88
N ASP A 50 13.81 0.26 -22.18
CA ASP A 50 13.14 1.10 -23.19
C ASP A 50 11.64 1.30 -22.88
N ARG A 51 11.12 0.47 -21.99
CA ARG A 51 9.79 0.58 -21.41
C ARG A 51 9.85 0.27 -19.92
N ALA A 52 9.19 1.08 -19.11
CA ALA A 52 9.13 0.86 -17.67
C ALA A 52 8.33 -0.41 -17.34
N LEU A 53 8.81 -1.19 -16.37
CA LEU A 53 8.08 -2.28 -15.73
C LEU A 53 7.55 -1.77 -14.40
N ASP A 54 6.43 -1.06 -14.43
CA ASP A 54 5.89 -0.29 -13.32
C ASP A 54 4.42 -0.62 -12.98
N ARG A 55 3.79 -1.54 -13.74
CA ARG A 55 2.44 -2.02 -13.45
C ARG A 55 2.49 -3.24 -12.52
N LEU A 56 1.78 -3.17 -11.41
CA LEU A 56 1.74 -4.26 -10.42
C LEU A 56 1.28 -5.59 -11.03
N SER A 57 0.22 -5.57 -11.84
CA SER A 57 -0.30 -6.77 -12.51
C SER A 57 0.76 -7.42 -13.42
N LEU A 58 1.50 -6.62 -14.17
CA LEU A 58 2.55 -7.14 -15.07
C LEU A 58 3.75 -7.68 -14.29
N VAL A 59 4.15 -7.03 -13.20
CA VAL A 59 5.20 -7.53 -12.28
C VAL A 59 4.81 -8.90 -11.74
N VAL A 60 3.57 -9.06 -11.26
CA VAL A 60 3.07 -10.34 -10.72
C VAL A 60 3.06 -11.41 -11.81
N THR A 61 2.49 -11.11 -12.98
CA THR A 61 2.41 -12.08 -14.10
C THR A 61 3.81 -12.54 -14.56
N LEU A 62 4.79 -11.65 -14.62
CA LEU A 62 6.17 -12.00 -14.97
C LEU A 62 6.87 -12.79 -13.87
N ALA A 63 6.60 -12.48 -12.60
CA ALA A 63 7.11 -13.24 -11.48
C ALA A 63 6.56 -14.68 -11.48
N ASP A 64 5.27 -14.85 -11.73
CA ASP A 64 4.63 -16.16 -11.88
C ASP A 64 5.22 -16.95 -13.06
N ALA A 65 5.38 -16.30 -14.23
CA ALA A 65 6.00 -16.92 -15.40
C ALA A 65 7.45 -17.39 -15.13
N LEU A 66 8.14 -16.69 -14.23
CA LEU A 66 9.49 -17.04 -13.77
C LEU A 66 9.48 -17.98 -12.56
N GLN A 67 8.33 -18.25 -11.93
CA GLN A 67 8.20 -19.02 -10.70
C GLN A 67 9.03 -18.44 -9.55
N ILE A 68 8.90 -17.14 -9.31
CA ILE A 68 9.54 -16.40 -8.22
C ILE A 68 8.49 -15.55 -7.48
N ALA A 69 8.83 -15.07 -6.29
CA ALA A 69 8.00 -14.08 -5.62
C ALA A 69 8.09 -12.72 -6.33
N PRO A 70 6.98 -11.95 -6.45
CA PRO A 70 7.02 -10.59 -7.01
C PRO A 70 8.08 -9.68 -6.36
N SER A 71 8.31 -9.83 -5.05
CA SER A 71 9.34 -9.12 -4.32
C SER A 71 10.77 -9.41 -4.81
N GLU A 72 11.02 -10.53 -5.45
CA GLU A 72 12.33 -10.83 -6.04
C GLU A 72 12.60 -9.97 -7.28
N LEU A 73 11.57 -9.52 -8.00
CA LEU A 73 11.70 -8.55 -9.09
C LEU A 73 11.81 -7.12 -8.58
N THR A 74 11.02 -6.77 -7.55
CA THR A 74 10.85 -5.39 -7.08
C THR A 74 11.81 -4.97 -5.97
N SER A 75 12.64 -5.88 -5.44
CA SER A 75 13.66 -5.50 -4.46
C SER A 75 14.55 -4.39 -5.01
N LEU A 76 14.71 -3.31 -4.25
CA LEU A 76 15.56 -2.21 -4.64
C LEU A 76 17.01 -2.72 -4.82
N PRO A 77 17.67 -2.42 -5.95
CA PRO A 77 19.05 -2.84 -6.19
C PRO A 77 20.04 -2.15 -5.24
N ILE A 78 19.70 -0.97 -4.78
CA ILE A 78 20.46 -0.23 -3.76
C ILE A 78 19.70 -0.45 -2.47
N PRO A 79 20.33 -1.00 -1.41
CA PRO A 79 19.73 -0.88 -0.09
C PRO A 79 19.45 0.60 0.09
N ALA A 80 18.19 0.97 0.29
CA ALA A 80 17.86 2.33 0.71
C ALA A 80 18.87 2.68 1.80
N PRO A 81 19.53 3.85 1.76
CA PRO A 81 20.63 4.16 2.65
C PRO A 81 20.25 3.66 4.02
N ALA A 82 21.09 2.75 4.56
CA ALA A 82 20.76 2.01 5.77
C ALA A 82 20.48 3.06 6.84
N ASN A 83 19.22 3.45 6.93
CA ASN A 83 18.75 4.28 8.00
C ASN A 83 18.62 3.29 9.15
N GLY A 84 19.72 3.01 9.85
CA GLY A 84 19.77 2.03 10.91
C GLY A 84 18.65 2.17 11.92
N HIS A 85 18.07 3.38 11.97
CA HIS A 85 16.89 3.67 12.77
C HIS A 85 15.59 3.07 12.18
N THR A 86 15.41 3.08 10.86
CA THR A 86 14.23 2.48 10.21
C THR A 86 14.25 0.96 10.34
N ASP A 87 15.39 0.34 10.09
CA ASP A 87 15.54 -1.11 10.16
C ASP A 87 15.41 -1.62 11.60
N SER A 88 15.96 -0.90 12.58
CA SER A 88 15.76 -1.20 14.00
C SER A 88 14.31 -1.04 14.45
N SER A 89 13.58 -0.07 13.87
CA SER A 89 12.15 0.12 14.17
C SER A 89 11.27 -0.96 13.56
N ILE A 90 11.58 -1.42 12.34
CA ILE A 90 10.92 -2.59 11.72
C ILE A 90 11.09 -3.81 12.63
N GLU A 91 12.33 -4.04 13.11
CA GLU A 91 12.61 -5.16 14.00
C GLU A 91 11.92 -5.02 15.37
N ALA A 92 11.87 -3.82 15.93
CA ALA A 92 11.15 -3.56 17.18
C ALA A 92 9.63 -3.81 17.04
N ILE A 93 9.03 -3.49 15.89
CA ILE A 93 7.63 -3.82 15.58
C ILE A 93 7.47 -5.33 15.41
N ARG A 94 8.39 -6.00 14.72
CA ARG A 94 8.38 -7.47 14.58
C ARG A 94 8.35 -8.14 15.93
N LEU A 95 9.28 -7.77 16.82
CA LEU A 95 9.35 -8.31 18.18
C LEU A 95 8.10 -8.00 19.03
N ALA A 96 7.47 -6.84 18.81
CA ALA A 96 6.21 -6.54 19.48
C ALA A 96 5.07 -7.44 19.01
N LEU A 97 4.97 -7.71 17.70
CA LEU A 97 3.99 -8.63 17.14
C LEU A 97 4.28 -10.09 17.54
N ASP A 98 5.58 -10.51 17.57
CA ASP A 98 5.97 -11.84 18.05
C ASP A 98 5.53 -12.05 19.50
N ALA A 99 5.73 -11.06 20.36
CA ALA A 99 5.34 -11.11 21.75
C ALA A 99 3.82 -11.26 21.94
N ILE A 100 3.01 -10.64 21.04
CA ILE A 100 1.55 -10.78 21.05
C ILE A 100 1.14 -12.19 20.62
N ASP A 101 1.77 -12.77 19.62
CA ASP A 101 1.43 -14.11 19.12
C ASP A 101 1.73 -15.23 20.13
N VAL A 102 2.62 -14.96 21.11
CA VAL A 102 2.90 -15.88 22.23
C VAL A 102 2.22 -15.45 23.54
N ASP A 103 1.21 -14.57 23.47
CA ASP A 103 0.41 -14.07 24.59
C ASP A 103 1.23 -13.35 25.69
N HIS A 104 2.39 -12.80 25.34
CA HIS A 104 3.30 -12.09 26.26
C HIS A 104 3.72 -10.73 25.71
N PRO A 105 2.79 -9.78 25.48
CA PRO A 105 3.09 -8.51 24.84
C PRO A 105 4.13 -7.65 25.56
N GLY A 106 4.28 -7.79 26.88
CA GLY A 106 5.39 -7.20 27.65
C GLY A 106 5.39 -5.68 27.73
N GLY A 107 4.20 -5.07 27.62
CA GLY A 107 4.00 -3.63 27.78
C GLY A 107 3.44 -3.27 29.18
N LEU A 108 3.00 -2.02 29.32
CA LEU A 108 2.37 -1.51 30.52
C LEU A 108 0.84 -1.64 30.40
N VAL A 109 0.17 -1.93 31.52
CA VAL A 109 -1.28 -1.76 31.62
C VAL A 109 -1.57 -0.26 31.84
N LEU A 110 -2.27 0.34 30.88
CA LEU A 110 -2.54 1.78 30.89
C LEU A 110 -4.05 2.06 30.95
N PRO A 111 -4.46 3.20 31.54
CA PRO A 111 -5.84 3.66 31.44
C PRO A 111 -6.27 3.83 29.98
N VAL A 112 -7.51 3.45 29.65
CA VAL A 112 -8.02 3.50 28.26
C VAL A 112 -7.94 4.92 27.67
N ALA A 113 -8.18 5.96 28.48
CA ALA A 113 -8.04 7.34 28.05
C ALA A 113 -6.62 7.67 27.57
N VAL A 114 -5.60 7.19 28.30
CA VAL A 114 -4.18 7.38 27.91
C VAL A 114 -3.87 6.67 26.61
N LEU A 115 -4.37 5.42 26.43
CA LEU A 115 -4.21 4.67 25.19
C LEU A 115 -4.88 5.39 24.01
N ARG A 116 -6.10 5.92 24.19
CA ARG A 116 -6.83 6.69 23.18
C ARG A 116 -6.03 7.92 22.73
N ASP A 117 -5.51 8.69 23.69
CA ASP A 117 -4.72 9.88 23.40
C ASP A 117 -3.44 9.53 22.61
N ARG A 118 -2.73 8.48 23.02
CA ARG A 118 -1.52 8.01 22.33
C ARG A 118 -1.80 7.49 20.92
N VAL A 119 -2.90 6.74 20.71
CA VAL A 119 -3.33 6.27 19.39
C VAL A 119 -3.70 7.45 18.49
N THR A 120 -4.44 8.43 19.03
CA THR A 120 -4.79 9.65 18.30
C THR A 120 -3.54 10.44 17.90
N GLN A 121 -2.61 10.62 18.82
CA GLN A 121 -1.36 11.33 18.58
C GLN A 121 -0.51 10.66 17.50
N ILE A 122 -0.26 9.36 17.60
CA ILE A 122 0.59 8.64 16.63
C ILE A 122 -0.07 8.60 15.24
N HIS A 123 -1.40 8.54 15.17
CA HIS A 123 -2.12 8.65 13.91
C HIS A 123 -1.98 10.05 13.29
N ALA A 124 -2.08 11.12 14.09
CA ALA A 124 -1.84 12.49 13.62
C ALA A 124 -0.41 12.65 13.11
N GLN A 125 0.59 12.13 13.81
CA GLN A 125 2.00 12.13 13.37
C GLN A 125 2.17 11.42 12.02
N ARG A 126 1.55 10.25 11.84
CA ARG A 126 1.59 9.54 10.56
C ARG A 126 0.99 10.38 9.42
N ARG A 127 -0.16 11.04 9.66
CA ARG A 127 -0.80 11.91 8.66
C ARG A 127 0.06 13.11 8.30
N ALA A 128 0.82 13.63 9.27
CA ALA A 128 1.78 14.72 9.07
C ALA A 128 3.11 14.25 8.44
N SER A 129 3.21 12.99 8.01
CA SER A 129 4.44 12.38 7.45
C SER A 129 5.64 12.41 8.42
N GLN A 130 5.39 12.44 9.72
CA GLN A 130 6.41 12.37 10.78
C GLN A 130 6.86 10.92 10.96
N PHE A 131 7.65 10.44 10.00
CA PHE A 131 8.00 9.02 9.88
C PHE A 131 8.82 8.50 11.07
N VAL A 132 9.77 9.31 11.55
CA VAL A 132 10.69 8.94 12.65
C VAL A 132 9.97 8.90 13.99
N GLU A 133 9.09 9.87 14.26
CA GLU A 133 8.30 9.94 15.48
C GLU A 133 7.37 8.74 15.61
N VAL A 134 6.72 8.36 14.51
CA VAL A 134 5.90 7.13 14.47
C VAL A 134 6.77 5.90 14.72
N ALA A 135 7.92 5.79 14.05
CA ALA A 135 8.87 4.68 14.21
C ALA A 135 9.26 4.47 15.68
N THR A 136 9.52 5.55 16.39
CA THR A 136 9.97 5.54 17.79
C THR A 136 8.85 5.14 18.76
N GLY A 137 7.64 5.65 18.55
CA GLY A 137 6.53 5.46 19.49
C GLY A 137 5.73 4.17 19.29
N LEU A 138 5.67 3.67 18.07
CA LEU A 138 4.76 2.59 17.66
C LEU A 138 5.02 1.25 18.36
N PRO A 139 6.25 0.72 18.48
CA PRO A 139 6.48 -0.58 19.11
C PRO A 139 6.03 -0.63 20.58
N GLY A 140 6.30 0.44 21.34
CA GLY A 140 5.88 0.56 22.73
C GLY A 140 4.36 0.63 22.86
N LEU A 141 3.70 1.44 22.00
CA LEU A 141 2.25 1.57 22.01
C LEU A 141 1.54 0.25 21.66
N ILE A 142 2.07 -0.51 20.69
CA ILE A 142 1.55 -1.85 20.35
C ILE A 142 1.57 -2.74 21.60
N ARG A 143 2.70 -2.82 22.30
CA ARG A 143 2.84 -3.65 23.50
C ARG A 143 1.90 -3.22 24.62
N ASP A 144 1.85 -1.92 24.94
CA ASP A 144 1.04 -1.39 26.03
C ASP A 144 -0.47 -1.65 25.77
N LEU A 145 -0.90 -1.46 24.54
CA LEU A 145 -2.28 -1.65 24.12
C LEU A 145 -2.70 -3.13 24.25
N HIS A 146 -1.88 -4.05 23.76
CA HIS A 146 -2.16 -5.48 23.85
C HIS A 146 -2.00 -6.03 25.27
N THR A 147 -1.09 -5.48 26.08
CA THR A 147 -1.02 -5.82 27.52
C THR A 147 -2.27 -5.39 28.24
N THR A 148 -2.77 -4.18 27.97
CA THR A 148 -4.03 -3.70 28.58
C THR A 148 -5.22 -4.55 28.12
N LEU A 149 -5.27 -4.89 26.83
CA LEU A 149 -6.32 -5.76 26.27
C LEU A 149 -6.39 -7.12 27.00
N ALA A 150 -5.23 -7.73 27.26
CA ALA A 150 -5.15 -9.00 27.96
C ALA A 150 -5.69 -8.97 29.40
N THR A 151 -5.80 -7.78 30.03
CA THR A 151 -6.42 -7.65 31.38
C THR A 151 -7.94 -7.62 31.34
N GLY A 152 -8.56 -7.50 30.17
CA GLY A 152 -10.02 -7.34 30.03
C GLY A 152 -10.56 -5.97 30.39
N THR A 153 -9.74 -5.03 30.88
CA THR A 153 -10.16 -3.69 31.28
C THR A 153 -10.56 -2.86 30.06
N GLY A 154 -11.82 -2.39 30.01
CA GLY A 154 -12.32 -1.59 28.89
C GLY A 154 -12.26 -2.33 27.55
N HIS A 155 -12.46 -3.63 27.55
CA HIS A 155 -12.17 -4.57 26.47
C HIS A 155 -12.66 -4.11 25.10
N GLY A 156 -13.92 -3.74 24.94
CA GLY A 156 -14.46 -3.31 23.64
C GLY A 156 -13.80 -2.05 23.10
N GLU A 157 -13.52 -1.06 23.94
CA GLU A 157 -12.84 0.16 23.51
C GLU A 157 -11.36 -0.10 23.17
N VAL A 158 -10.68 -0.93 23.95
CA VAL A 158 -9.28 -1.29 23.69
C VAL A 158 -9.18 -2.10 22.39
N LEU A 159 -10.14 -3.00 22.09
CA LEU A 159 -10.25 -3.68 20.80
C LEU A 159 -10.40 -2.68 19.65
N THR A 160 -11.30 -1.70 19.78
CA THR A 160 -11.46 -0.63 18.79
C THR A 160 -10.13 0.10 18.53
N LEU A 161 -9.44 0.51 19.59
CA LEU A 161 -8.15 1.18 19.50
C LEU A 161 -7.07 0.30 18.85
N ALA A 162 -7.07 -1.00 19.11
CA ALA A 162 -6.12 -1.94 18.53
C ALA A 162 -6.35 -2.14 17.03
N VAL A 163 -7.59 -2.36 16.60
CA VAL A 163 -7.94 -2.43 15.18
C VAL A 163 -7.53 -1.12 14.48
N TYR A 164 -7.91 0.01 15.05
CA TYR A 164 -7.59 1.33 14.53
C TYR A 164 -6.07 1.54 14.38
N LEU A 165 -5.28 1.21 15.41
CA LEU A 165 -3.83 1.33 15.38
C LEU A 165 -3.21 0.50 14.26
N HIS A 166 -3.61 -0.76 14.14
CA HIS A 166 -3.02 -1.65 13.13
C HIS A 166 -3.43 -1.27 11.71
N VAL A 167 -4.69 -0.87 11.48
CA VAL A 167 -5.19 -0.46 10.16
C VAL A 167 -4.63 0.89 9.74
N HIS A 168 -4.68 1.89 10.62
CA HIS A 168 -4.35 3.27 10.26
C HIS A 168 -2.90 3.67 10.50
N VAL A 169 -2.14 2.93 11.32
CA VAL A 169 -0.76 3.31 11.66
C VAL A 169 0.23 2.20 11.34
N THR A 170 0.08 1.02 11.95
CA THR A 170 1.09 -0.04 11.86
C THR A 170 1.31 -0.49 10.42
N ARG A 171 0.24 -0.92 9.74
CA ARG A 171 0.33 -1.39 8.35
C ARG A 171 0.81 -0.30 7.39
N PRO A 172 0.24 0.93 7.38
CA PRO A 172 0.73 1.96 6.47
C PRO A 172 2.18 2.37 6.72
N TRP A 173 2.61 2.42 7.98
CA TRP A 173 4.00 2.72 8.30
C TRP A 173 4.94 1.62 7.78
N LEU A 174 4.63 0.34 8.03
CA LEU A 174 5.40 -0.80 7.52
C LEU A 174 5.49 -0.78 5.99
N SER A 175 4.38 -0.48 5.30
CA SER A 175 4.36 -0.38 3.84
C SER A 175 5.30 0.71 3.32
N VAL A 176 5.28 1.91 3.93
CA VAL A 176 6.17 3.02 3.55
C VAL A 176 7.62 2.72 3.89
N ALA A 177 7.88 2.04 5.01
CA ALA A 177 9.20 1.58 5.39
C ALA A 177 9.79 0.51 4.46
N ALA A 178 9.01 0.01 3.49
CA ALA A 178 9.33 -1.17 2.69
C ALA A 178 9.68 -2.40 3.54
N ALA A 179 8.95 -2.55 4.65
CA ALA A 179 9.09 -3.72 5.51
C ALA A 179 8.74 -5.01 4.75
N PRO A 180 9.28 -6.16 5.15
CA PRO A 180 8.93 -7.45 4.55
C PRO A 180 7.42 -7.66 4.48
N ALA A 181 6.93 -8.18 3.36
CA ALA A 181 5.50 -8.33 3.09
C ALA A 181 4.78 -9.25 4.09
N ASP A 182 5.48 -10.23 4.65
CA ASP A 182 4.98 -11.09 5.71
C ASP A 182 4.66 -10.31 6.99
N LEU A 183 5.49 -9.33 7.35
CA LEU A 183 5.25 -8.47 8.51
C LEU A 183 4.03 -7.57 8.32
N CYS A 184 3.85 -7.00 7.12
CA CYS A 184 2.65 -6.24 6.77
C CYS A 184 1.39 -7.11 6.87
N ARG A 185 1.43 -8.33 6.29
CA ARG A 185 0.30 -9.28 6.38
C ARG A 185 -0.01 -9.65 7.82
N ARG A 186 1.00 -9.89 8.64
CA ARG A 186 0.83 -10.24 10.04
C ARG A 186 0.10 -9.14 10.83
N ALA A 187 0.47 -7.88 10.62
CA ALA A 187 -0.19 -6.75 11.27
C ALA A 187 -1.69 -6.66 10.90
N VAL A 188 -2.05 -6.84 9.62
CA VAL A 188 -3.46 -6.78 9.20
C VAL A 188 -4.26 -8.03 9.58
N PHE A 189 -3.65 -9.21 9.62
CA PHE A 189 -4.31 -10.43 10.10
C PHE A 189 -4.57 -10.36 11.61
N LEU A 190 -3.68 -9.73 12.38
CA LEU A 190 -3.94 -9.42 13.78
C LEU A 190 -5.13 -8.46 13.91
N ALA A 191 -5.17 -7.36 13.13
CA ALA A 191 -6.30 -6.44 13.13
C ALA A 191 -7.62 -7.15 12.78
N ARG A 192 -7.60 -8.08 11.81
CA ARG A 192 -8.78 -8.87 11.44
C ARG A 192 -9.27 -9.76 12.57
N ARG A 193 -8.37 -10.45 13.29
CA ARG A 193 -8.76 -11.26 14.46
C ARG A 193 -9.41 -10.41 15.56
N LEU A 194 -8.82 -9.25 15.85
CA LEU A 194 -9.36 -8.30 16.83
C LEU A 194 -10.73 -7.75 16.41
N ALA A 195 -10.91 -7.45 15.12
CA ALA A 195 -12.19 -7.01 14.58
C ALA A 195 -13.26 -8.11 14.64
N GLN A 196 -12.88 -9.38 14.44
CA GLN A 196 -13.77 -10.54 14.60
C GLN A 196 -14.20 -10.71 16.07
N GLU A 197 -13.28 -10.51 17.00
CA GLU A 197 -13.59 -10.52 18.44
C GLU A 197 -14.51 -9.37 18.84
N HIS A 198 -14.30 -8.17 18.25
CA HIS A 198 -15.14 -6.99 18.46
C HIS A 198 -16.57 -7.19 17.93
N GLY A 199 -16.72 -7.79 16.76
CA GLY A 199 -18.00 -8.18 16.16
C GLY A 199 -18.75 -7.08 15.41
N GLU A 200 -18.33 -5.81 15.45
CA GLU A 200 -19.01 -4.74 14.72
C GLU A 200 -18.63 -4.73 13.23
N VAL A 201 -19.63 -4.49 12.37
CA VAL A 201 -19.50 -4.54 10.92
C VAL A 201 -18.51 -3.48 10.39
N THR A 202 -18.42 -2.33 11.06
CA THR A 202 -17.46 -1.26 10.71
C THR A 202 -16.00 -1.67 11.00
N MET A 203 -15.76 -2.33 12.14
CA MET A 203 -14.43 -2.84 12.49
C MET A 203 -14.02 -3.97 11.55
N LEU A 204 -14.93 -4.89 11.24
CA LEU A 204 -14.72 -5.94 10.26
C LEU A 204 -14.42 -5.37 8.86
N GLY A 205 -15.17 -4.36 8.44
CA GLY A 205 -14.96 -3.69 7.16
C GLY A 205 -13.59 -3.01 7.07
N MET A 206 -13.17 -2.27 8.12
CA MET A 206 -11.85 -1.61 8.16
C MET A 206 -10.70 -2.61 8.12
N ALA A 207 -10.77 -3.65 8.95
CA ALA A 207 -9.72 -4.67 9.00
C ALA A 207 -9.68 -5.51 7.72
N GLY A 208 -10.84 -5.88 7.18
CA GLY A 208 -10.96 -6.60 5.92
C GLY A 208 -10.43 -5.81 4.73
N PHE A 209 -10.75 -4.51 4.64
CA PHE A 209 -10.13 -3.63 3.65
C PHE A 209 -8.59 -3.65 3.76
N ALA A 210 -8.04 -3.51 4.97
CA ALA A 210 -6.59 -3.51 5.17
C ALA A 210 -5.95 -4.85 4.76
N VAL A 211 -6.63 -5.98 5.02
CA VAL A 211 -6.20 -7.31 4.56
C VAL A 211 -6.22 -7.37 3.04
N ALA A 212 -7.35 -7.04 2.42
CA ALA A 212 -7.50 -7.09 0.96
C ALA A 212 -6.47 -6.22 0.26
N ASP A 213 -6.33 -4.97 0.68
CA ASP A 213 -5.36 -4.03 0.14
C ASP A 213 -3.90 -4.53 0.28
N THR A 214 -3.55 -5.12 1.44
CA THR A 214 -2.21 -5.69 1.66
C THR A 214 -1.96 -6.90 0.76
N LEU A 215 -2.96 -7.75 0.53
CA LEU A 215 -2.87 -8.90 -0.35
C LEU A 215 -2.76 -8.48 -1.82
N LEU A 216 -3.59 -7.55 -2.26
CA LEU A 216 -3.60 -7.03 -3.64
C LEU A 216 -2.25 -6.40 -4.00
N PHE A 217 -1.75 -5.47 -3.16
CA PHE A 217 -0.43 -4.84 -3.38
C PHE A 217 0.75 -5.80 -3.18
N GLY A 218 0.55 -6.91 -2.47
CA GLY A 218 1.50 -8.02 -2.38
C GLY A 218 1.43 -9.01 -3.53
N GLY A 219 0.55 -8.79 -4.54
CA GLY A 219 0.37 -9.64 -5.70
C GLY A 219 -0.50 -10.88 -5.47
N ALA A 220 -1.12 -11.01 -4.30
CA ALA A 220 -2.05 -12.10 -4.00
C ALA A 220 -3.50 -11.67 -4.37
N PHE A 221 -3.76 -11.55 -5.68
CA PHE A 221 -5.01 -10.95 -6.20
C PHE A 221 -6.25 -11.78 -5.84
N GLU A 222 -6.21 -13.09 -6.04
CA GLU A 222 -7.33 -13.98 -5.74
C GLU A 222 -7.75 -13.94 -4.25
N PRO A 223 -6.85 -14.14 -3.28
CA PRO A 223 -7.21 -14.00 -1.86
C PRO A 223 -7.64 -12.58 -1.49
N GLY A 224 -7.05 -11.54 -2.09
CA GLY A 224 -7.44 -10.15 -1.83
C GLY A 224 -8.86 -9.84 -2.31
N ARG A 225 -9.24 -10.34 -3.50
CA ARG A 225 -10.62 -10.28 -4.00
C ARG A 225 -11.56 -11.05 -3.10
N ALA A 226 -11.26 -12.31 -2.80
CA ALA A 226 -12.10 -13.15 -1.96
C ALA A 226 -12.37 -12.50 -0.58
N GLU A 227 -11.39 -11.79 -0.01
CA GLU A 227 -11.59 -11.04 1.22
C GLU A 227 -12.59 -9.88 1.03
N LEU A 228 -12.51 -9.12 -0.06
CA LEU A 228 -13.45 -8.03 -0.34
C LEU A 228 -14.87 -8.57 -0.58
N ASP A 229 -15.03 -9.68 -1.29
CA ASP A 229 -16.32 -10.25 -1.69
C ASP A 229 -17.15 -10.72 -0.48
N VAL A 230 -16.50 -11.07 0.64
CA VAL A 230 -17.19 -11.52 1.85
C VAL A 230 -17.52 -10.38 2.83
N LEU A 231 -17.02 -9.17 2.58
CA LEU A 231 -17.27 -8.03 3.46
C LEU A 231 -18.67 -7.46 3.27
N THR A 232 -19.39 -7.33 4.37
CA THR A 232 -20.66 -6.62 4.39
C THR A 232 -20.41 -5.13 4.43
N LEU A 233 -20.94 -4.39 3.46
CA LEU A 233 -20.90 -2.93 3.49
C LEU A 233 -21.78 -2.41 4.65
N PRO A 234 -21.26 -1.53 5.51
CA PRO A 234 -22.09 -0.85 6.50
C PRO A 234 -23.07 0.11 5.80
N PRO A 235 -24.16 0.51 6.45
CA PRO A 235 -25.03 1.57 5.93
C PRO A 235 -24.23 2.84 5.64
N THR A 236 -24.49 3.49 4.50
CA THR A 236 -23.79 4.72 4.11
C THR A 236 -24.35 5.91 4.90
N THR A 237 -23.61 6.34 5.91
CA THR A 237 -23.89 7.51 6.75
C THR A 237 -22.68 8.46 6.70
N ALA A 238 -22.77 9.62 7.35
CA ALA A 238 -21.62 10.52 7.48
C ALA A 238 -20.43 9.85 8.17
N ASP A 239 -20.69 8.93 9.13
CA ASP A 239 -19.67 8.26 9.92
C ASP A 239 -19.02 7.06 9.21
N THR A 240 -19.68 6.49 8.19
CA THR A 240 -19.22 5.29 7.50
C THR A 240 -18.89 5.51 6.03
N ALA A 241 -19.17 6.69 5.49
CA ALA A 241 -19.01 7.00 4.08
C ALA A 241 -17.57 6.78 3.58
N GLY A 242 -16.58 7.14 4.39
CA GLY A 242 -15.17 6.91 4.06
C GLY A 242 -14.84 5.42 3.90
N LEU A 243 -15.34 4.58 4.80
CA LEU A 243 -15.15 3.12 4.73
C LEU A 243 -15.85 2.52 3.51
N VAL A 244 -17.10 2.93 3.24
CA VAL A 244 -17.84 2.48 2.06
C VAL A 244 -17.10 2.89 0.78
N CYS A 245 -16.55 4.12 0.72
CA CYS A 245 -15.72 4.56 -0.39
C CYS A 245 -14.44 3.70 -0.53
N TRP A 246 -13.76 3.36 0.55
CA TRP A 246 -12.58 2.49 0.49
C TRP A 246 -12.91 1.12 -0.11
N LEU A 247 -13.95 0.48 0.41
CA LEU A 247 -14.37 -0.84 -0.05
C LEU A 247 -14.84 -0.84 -1.50
N THR A 248 -15.64 0.17 -1.88
CA THR A 248 -16.15 0.29 -3.24
C THR A 248 -15.04 0.61 -4.24
N ALA A 249 -14.10 1.51 -3.90
CA ALA A 249 -12.95 1.80 -4.74
C ALA A 249 -12.01 0.60 -4.92
N ALA A 250 -11.87 -0.23 -3.87
CA ALA A 250 -11.07 -1.46 -3.94
C ALA A 250 -11.63 -2.46 -4.96
N HIS A 251 -12.96 -2.58 -5.09
CA HIS A 251 -13.56 -3.40 -6.16
C HIS A 251 -13.23 -2.87 -7.57
N GLY A 252 -13.13 -1.54 -7.72
CA GLY A 252 -12.66 -0.94 -8.98
C GLY A 252 -11.21 -1.32 -9.30
N LEU A 253 -10.32 -1.32 -8.30
CA LEU A 253 -8.95 -1.77 -8.47
C LEU A 253 -8.87 -3.26 -8.80
N VAL A 254 -9.63 -4.11 -8.11
CA VAL A 254 -9.69 -5.56 -8.40
C VAL A 254 -10.06 -5.80 -9.86
N ALA A 255 -11.07 -5.10 -10.39
CA ALA A 255 -11.46 -5.24 -11.79
C ALA A 255 -10.30 -4.91 -12.76
N VAL A 256 -9.51 -3.88 -12.45
CA VAL A 256 -8.31 -3.53 -13.24
C VAL A 256 -7.24 -4.63 -13.14
N LEU A 257 -6.94 -5.11 -11.94
CA LEU A 257 -5.93 -6.14 -11.72
C LEU A 257 -6.30 -7.49 -12.36
N ASP A 258 -7.61 -7.77 -12.45
CA ASP A 258 -8.17 -8.93 -13.18
C ASP A 258 -8.18 -8.75 -14.72
N GLY A 259 -7.63 -7.66 -15.24
CA GLY A 259 -7.62 -7.36 -16.68
C GLY A 259 -8.98 -6.94 -17.26
N ARG A 260 -9.90 -6.49 -16.42
CA ARG A 260 -11.26 -6.03 -16.78
C ARG A 260 -11.44 -4.53 -16.44
N PRO A 261 -10.61 -3.62 -17.03
CA PRO A 261 -10.60 -2.21 -16.62
C PRO A 261 -11.94 -1.49 -16.85
N ASN A 262 -12.76 -1.94 -17.80
CA ASN A 262 -14.08 -1.37 -18.03
C ASN A 262 -15.05 -1.62 -16.86
N ASP A 263 -14.87 -2.72 -16.14
CA ASP A 263 -15.70 -3.06 -14.98
C ASP A 263 -15.38 -2.18 -13.76
N ALA A 264 -14.27 -1.45 -13.79
CA ALA A 264 -13.91 -0.50 -12.74
C ALA A 264 -14.77 0.79 -12.76
N ALA A 265 -15.46 1.08 -13.86
CA ALA A 265 -16.23 2.32 -14.01
C ALA A 265 -17.37 2.42 -12.99
N ALA A 266 -18.21 1.38 -12.89
CA ALA A 266 -19.37 1.40 -11.98
C ALA A 266 -18.99 1.54 -10.49
N PRO A 267 -18.02 0.78 -9.92
CA PRO A 267 -17.55 1.02 -8.57
C PRO A 267 -16.99 2.43 -8.36
N MET A 268 -16.24 2.97 -9.33
CA MET A 268 -15.66 4.31 -9.23
C MET A 268 -16.71 5.42 -9.32
N ASP A 269 -17.78 5.23 -10.07
CA ASP A 269 -18.89 6.19 -10.15
C ASP A 269 -19.72 6.16 -8.86
N ALA A 270 -20.00 4.98 -8.30
CA ALA A 270 -20.63 4.85 -6.98
C ALA A 270 -19.78 5.50 -5.87
N THR A 271 -18.47 5.29 -5.91
CA THR A 271 -17.53 5.95 -4.98
C THR A 271 -17.58 7.47 -5.12
N ALA A 272 -17.64 7.99 -6.36
CA ALA A 272 -17.72 9.43 -6.64
C ALA A 272 -19.01 10.05 -6.10
N GLU A 273 -20.14 9.37 -6.23
CA GLU A 273 -21.44 9.83 -5.70
C GLU A 273 -21.37 9.96 -4.16
N ILE A 274 -20.88 8.93 -3.47
CA ILE A 274 -20.74 8.94 -2.01
C ILE A 274 -19.75 10.03 -1.56
N ALA A 275 -18.59 10.11 -2.22
CA ALA A 275 -17.58 11.12 -1.91
C ALA A 275 -18.08 12.56 -2.15
N GLY A 276 -18.89 12.78 -3.19
CA GLY A 276 -19.51 14.07 -3.45
C GLY A 276 -20.53 14.47 -2.39
N ARG A 277 -21.27 13.48 -1.87
CA ARG A 277 -22.30 13.71 -0.86
C ARG A 277 -21.74 13.92 0.56
N PHE A 278 -20.72 13.18 0.95
CA PHE A 278 -20.23 13.12 2.35
C PHE A 278 -18.81 13.64 2.52
N GLY A 279 -17.96 13.62 1.48
CA GLY A 279 -16.53 13.89 1.55
C GLY A 279 -16.12 15.34 1.31
N ALA A 280 -17.06 16.28 1.16
CA ALA A 280 -16.76 17.65 0.76
C ALA A 280 -15.96 18.48 1.78
N THR A 281 -15.95 18.09 3.04
CA THR A 281 -15.35 18.88 4.12
C THR A 281 -13.85 18.61 4.31
N GLY A 282 -13.29 17.53 3.73
CA GLY A 282 -11.91 17.09 3.99
C GLY A 282 -11.63 16.67 5.45
N ALA A 283 -12.67 16.64 6.29
CA ALA A 283 -12.55 16.14 7.66
C ALA A 283 -12.57 14.61 7.67
N ALA A 284 -11.93 14.02 8.69
CA ALA A 284 -12.05 12.59 8.93
C ALA A 284 -13.44 12.26 9.46
N ASP A 285 -13.99 11.11 9.03
CA ASP A 285 -15.18 10.53 9.62
C ASP A 285 -14.89 9.95 11.04
N ALA A 286 -15.89 9.38 11.67
CA ALA A 286 -15.75 8.76 13.00
C ALA A 286 -14.75 7.59 13.01
N LEU A 287 -14.51 6.97 11.85
CA LEU A 287 -13.53 5.89 11.67
C LEU A 287 -12.12 6.41 11.35
N GLY A 288 -11.91 7.72 11.33
CA GLY A 288 -10.64 8.34 11.03
C GLY A 288 -10.28 8.34 9.54
N ILE A 289 -11.24 8.05 8.67
CA ILE A 289 -11.05 8.00 7.23
C ILE A 289 -11.35 9.37 6.62
N VAL A 290 -10.45 9.87 5.79
CA VAL A 290 -10.70 11.03 4.92
C VAL A 290 -10.82 10.52 3.51
N PHE A 291 -12.00 10.64 2.95
CA PHE A 291 -12.27 10.27 1.57
C PHE A 291 -13.18 11.31 0.91
N GLY A 292 -12.73 11.84 -0.22
CA GLY A 292 -13.44 12.87 -0.93
C GLY A 292 -13.16 12.83 -2.44
N PRO A 293 -13.65 13.82 -3.21
CA PRO A 293 -13.49 13.87 -4.67
C PRO A 293 -12.03 13.75 -5.13
N ILE A 294 -11.08 14.29 -4.35
CA ILE A 294 -9.64 14.18 -4.64
C ILE A 294 -9.19 12.71 -4.62
N ASN A 295 -9.63 11.94 -3.61
CA ASN A 295 -9.30 10.52 -3.49
C ASN A 295 -9.91 9.72 -4.66
N VAL A 296 -11.12 10.07 -5.11
CA VAL A 296 -11.74 9.46 -6.31
C VAL A 296 -10.88 9.70 -7.55
N GLY A 297 -10.47 10.96 -7.79
CA GLY A 297 -9.59 11.30 -8.91
C GLY A 297 -8.28 10.54 -8.86
N MET A 298 -7.65 10.45 -7.68
CA MET A 298 -6.42 9.68 -7.49
C MET A 298 -6.59 8.18 -7.77
N ASN A 299 -7.68 7.58 -7.30
CA ASN A 299 -7.97 6.16 -7.59
C ASN A 299 -8.22 5.93 -9.09
N ARG A 300 -8.95 6.83 -9.75
CA ARG A 300 -9.16 6.76 -11.21
C ARG A 300 -7.84 6.89 -11.97
N MET A 301 -6.96 7.82 -11.56
CA MET A 301 -5.62 7.97 -12.14
C MET A 301 -4.79 6.70 -11.95
N PHE A 302 -4.78 6.13 -10.75
CA PHE A 302 -4.08 4.89 -10.45
C PHE A 302 -4.62 3.71 -11.26
N ASN A 303 -5.94 3.56 -11.36
CA ASN A 303 -6.58 2.53 -12.18
C ASN A 303 -6.20 2.66 -13.66
N ALA A 304 -6.18 3.87 -14.21
CA ALA A 304 -5.75 4.11 -15.59
C ALA A 304 -4.27 3.74 -15.79
N LEU A 305 -3.40 4.07 -14.83
CA LEU A 305 -1.99 3.71 -14.87
C LEU A 305 -1.79 2.18 -14.85
N GLU A 306 -2.46 1.48 -13.95
CA GLU A 306 -2.41 0.00 -13.86
C GLU A 306 -3.05 -0.68 -15.07
N SER A 307 -4.01 -0.02 -15.76
CA SER A 307 -4.55 -0.48 -17.05
C SER A 307 -3.58 -0.28 -18.23
N GLY A 308 -2.47 0.44 -18.02
CA GLY A 308 -1.51 0.78 -19.07
C GLY A 308 -1.97 1.92 -19.97
N GLU A 309 -2.77 2.85 -19.43
CA GLU A 309 -3.32 4.04 -20.10
C GLU A 309 -2.68 5.33 -19.53
N PRO A 310 -1.36 5.55 -19.70
CA PRO A 310 -0.67 6.69 -19.08
C PRO A 310 -1.21 8.05 -19.56
N ASP A 311 -1.61 8.17 -20.82
CA ASP A 311 -2.22 9.41 -21.35
C ASP A 311 -3.51 9.74 -20.58
N ARG A 312 -4.34 8.73 -20.33
CA ARG A 312 -5.57 8.88 -19.55
C ARG A 312 -5.28 9.23 -18.10
N ALA A 313 -4.26 8.58 -17.49
CA ALA A 313 -3.85 8.89 -16.12
C ALA A 313 -3.41 10.37 -16.00
N VAL A 314 -2.61 10.87 -16.94
CA VAL A 314 -2.20 12.28 -16.98
C VAL A 314 -3.38 13.22 -17.23
N SER A 315 -4.34 12.85 -18.09
CA SER A 315 -5.55 13.64 -18.29
C SER A 315 -6.38 13.75 -17.00
N ILE A 316 -6.60 12.64 -16.29
CA ILE A 316 -7.32 12.64 -15.00
C ILE A 316 -6.57 13.50 -13.96
N ALA A 317 -5.24 13.45 -13.94
CA ALA A 317 -4.44 14.22 -13.01
C ALA A 317 -4.66 15.73 -13.14
N GLN A 318 -4.93 16.24 -14.36
CA GLN A 318 -5.19 17.67 -14.59
C GLN A 318 -6.46 18.19 -13.89
N ASP A 319 -7.42 17.30 -13.61
CA ASP A 319 -8.68 17.64 -12.95
C ASP A 319 -8.58 17.48 -11.42
N VAL A 320 -7.44 17.03 -10.90
CA VAL A 320 -7.22 16.80 -9.46
C VAL A 320 -6.26 17.85 -8.91
N ASP A 321 -6.73 18.65 -7.97
CA ASP A 321 -5.89 19.57 -7.20
C ASP A 321 -5.41 18.89 -5.90
N PRO A 322 -4.18 18.33 -5.87
CA PRO A 322 -3.68 17.61 -4.71
C PRO A 322 -3.47 18.50 -3.49
N ASP A 323 -3.23 19.81 -3.67
CA ASP A 323 -2.93 20.73 -2.57
C ASP A 323 -4.14 20.99 -1.68
N ARG A 324 -5.34 20.72 -2.17
CA ARG A 324 -6.57 20.74 -1.37
C ARG A 324 -6.69 19.55 -0.42
N HIS A 325 -5.87 18.50 -0.58
CA HIS A 325 -5.90 17.38 0.36
C HIS A 325 -5.07 17.72 1.62
N PRO A 326 -5.62 17.54 2.85
CA PRO A 326 -4.96 17.98 4.08
C PRO A 326 -3.67 17.23 4.41
N PHE A 327 -3.49 15.99 3.88
CA PHE A 327 -2.36 15.14 4.27
C PHE A 327 -1.22 15.14 3.25
N PRO A 328 0.01 15.52 3.68
CA PRO A 328 1.20 15.47 2.82
C PRO A 328 1.44 14.08 2.21
N SER A 329 1.18 13.01 2.99
CA SER A 329 1.34 11.63 2.50
C SER A 329 0.46 11.32 1.30
N VAL A 330 -0.78 11.81 1.26
CA VAL A 330 -1.71 11.59 0.13
C VAL A 330 -1.28 12.43 -1.07
N ARG A 331 -0.85 13.67 -0.85
CA ARG A 331 -0.30 14.52 -1.91
C ARG A 331 0.95 13.89 -2.54
N ALA A 332 1.81 13.29 -1.72
CA ALA A 332 2.98 12.56 -2.22
C ALA A 332 2.59 11.38 -3.12
N PHE A 333 1.54 10.62 -2.74
CA PHE A 333 1.01 9.56 -3.59
C PHE A 333 0.54 10.06 -4.96
N TYR A 334 -0.21 11.17 -4.97
CA TYR A 334 -0.63 11.80 -6.23
C TYR A 334 0.57 12.09 -7.13
N TRP A 335 1.56 12.82 -6.61
CA TRP A 335 2.73 13.22 -7.38
C TRP A 335 3.59 12.05 -7.83
N ALA A 336 3.72 11.00 -7.01
CA ALA A 336 4.43 9.78 -7.39
C ALA A 336 3.74 9.07 -8.57
N HIS A 337 2.43 8.86 -8.51
CA HIS A 337 1.69 8.22 -9.60
C HIS A 337 1.60 9.09 -10.86
N HIS A 338 1.47 10.40 -10.71
CA HIS A 338 1.54 11.33 -11.84
C HIS A 338 2.91 11.27 -12.52
N GLY A 339 3.99 11.25 -11.73
CA GLY A 339 5.37 11.10 -12.25
C GLY A 339 5.55 9.77 -13.00
N ARG A 340 5.06 8.65 -12.46
CA ARG A 340 5.05 7.33 -13.13
C ARG A 340 4.31 7.36 -14.47
N ALA A 341 3.17 8.05 -14.55
CA ALA A 341 2.43 8.20 -15.80
C ALA A 341 3.21 9.03 -16.81
N LEU A 342 3.82 10.14 -16.39
CA LEU A 342 4.59 11.03 -17.25
C LEU A 342 5.83 10.37 -17.83
N VAL A 343 6.57 9.54 -17.07
CA VAL A 343 7.74 8.79 -17.55
C VAL A 343 7.40 7.89 -18.74
N GLN A 344 6.17 7.40 -18.84
CA GLN A 344 5.74 6.54 -19.96
C GLN A 344 5.41 7.34 -21.24
N LEU A 345 5.37 8.67 -21.18
CA LEU A 345 5.01 9.54 -22.30
C LEU A 345 6.25 10.21 -22.89
N ARG A 346 6.38 10.17 -24.21
CA ARG A 346 7.52 10.80 -24.92
C ARG A 346 7.56 12.31 -24.66
N GLY A 347 8.77 12.80 -24.35
CA GLY A 347 9.02 14.23 -24.18
C GLY A 347 8.44 14.85 -22.91
N ARG A 348 8.09 14.02 -21.90
CA ARG A 348 7.58 14.47 -20.62
C ARG A 348 8.55 14.21 -19.45
N ASP A 349 9.82 13.93 -19.76
CA ASP A 349 10.85 13.56 -18.76
C ASP A 349 11.06 14.66 -17.71
N ASP A 350 11.12 15.93 -18.13
CA ASP A 350 11.27 17.06 -17.19
C ASP A 350 10.04 17.22 -16.27
N ASP A 351 8.83 16.98 -16.81
CA ASP A 351 7.61 17.01 -16.03
C ASP A 351 7.58 15.86 -15.01
N ALA A 352 7.99 14.68 -15.45
CA ALA A 352 8.09 13.49 -14.59
C ALA A 352 9.07 13.73 -13.42
N VAL A 353 10.27 14.25 -13.71
CA VAL A 353 11.27 14.58 -12.68
C VAL A 353 10.73 15.60 -11.70
N ARG A 354 10.02 16.64 -12.17
CA ARG A 354 9.39 17.63 -11.28
C ARG A 354 8.34 16.99 -10.37
N ALA A 355 7.47 16.13 -10.91
CA ALA A 355 6.44 15.45 -10.14
C ALA A 355 7.05 14.54 -9.06
N LEU A 356 8.07 13.72 -9.42
CA LEU A 356 8.75 12.83 -8.49
C LEU A 356 9.52 13.58 -7.40
N ARG A 357 10.18 14.69 -7.74
CA ARG A 357 10.82 15.56 -6.73
C ARG A 357 9.83 16.20 -5.79
N THR A 358 8.65 16.58 -6.29
CA THR A 358 7.56 17.09 -5.44
C THR A 358 7.07 16.00 -4.48
N ALA A 359 6.88 14.77 -4.97
CA ALA A 359 6.53 13.64 -4.13
C ALA A 359 7.59 13.37 -3.05
N GLU A 360 8.88 13.37 -3.43
CA GLU A 360 10.00 13.17 -2.51
C GLU A 360 10.07 14.27 -1.44
N GLY A 361 9.87 15.53 -1.83
CA GLY A 361 9.84 16.64 -0.87
C GLY A 361 8.71 16.55 0.15
N LEU A 362 7.57 15.94 -0.23
CA LEU A 362 6.42 15.73 0.65
C LEU A 362 6.57 14.49 1.56
N TYR A 363 7.16 13.41 1.03
CA TYR A 363 7.32 12.16 1.77
C TYR A 363 8.54 11.36 1.24
N PRO A 364 9.76 11.73 1.66
CA PRO A 364 11.02 11.16 1.14
C PRO A 364 11.05 9.63 1.22
N THR A 365 10.73 9.08 2.39
CA THR A 365 10.77 7.62 2.63
C THR A 365 9.89 6.85 1.66
N LYS A 366 8.71 7.38 1.30
CA LYS A 366 7.80 6.72 0.35
C LYS A 366 8.42 6.62 -1.03
N VAL A 367 9.00 7.71 -1.54
CA VAL A 367 9.58 7.75 -2.88
C VAL A 367 10.86 6.92 -2.96
N GLN A 368 11.75 7.06 -1.98
CA GLN A 368 13.04 6.38 -1.95
C GLN A 368 12.94 4.86 -1.75
N ARG A 369 11.83 4.37 -1.18
CA ARG A 369 11.62 2.94 -0.89
C ARG A 369 10.52 2.29 -1.73
N ASP A 370 9.86 3.02 -2.61
CA ASP A 370 8.86 2.45 -3.52
C ASP A 370 9.55 1.91 -4.77
N PRO A 371 9.52 0.59 -5.02
CA PRO A 371 10.20 0.00 -6.15
C PRO A 371 9.59 0.36 -7.51
N LEU A 372 8.38 0.95 -7.52
CA LEU A 372 7.68 1.36 -8.74
C LEU A 372 7.81 2.86 -9.03
N VAL A 373 8.49 3.62 -8.17
CA VAL A 373 8.76 5.06 -8.31
C VAL A 373 10.24 5.30 -8.59
#